data_1e72098397652cb4290c620a5d652006
#
_entry.id   1e72098397652cb4290c620a5d652006
#
_cell.length_a   1.000
_cell.length_b   1.000
_cell.length_c   1.000
_cell.angle_alpha   90.00
_cell.angle_beta   90.00
_cell.angle_gamma   90.00
#
_symmetry.space_group_name_H-M   'P 1'
#
loop_
_entity.id
_entity.type
_entity.pdbx_description
1 polymer ?
#
loop_
_entity_poly.entity_id
_entity_poly.type
_entity_poly.pdbx_seq_one_letter_code
_entity_poly.pdbx_strand_id
1 'polypeptide(L)'
;MMGACGAVSDEKEPVPSNPPALQTASTGNVHRHYIISPQMGDTVTIDVWTPEGYDGSSRRYPVIYMHDGQNLFDATTTWNHQSWEMDSVIGTLIADGKISVPVIVGIHSVAKSRKGDLMPENALKYLPEKRSEAVDEFLDTTSLRGNAYAAFIVNTLKPRMDALYRLSPERDSTFVMGSSMGGLMSIYAMSEYPETFGAAGCLSTHWIGTLDGNNAFSDAMYAYMDEKLPRDGHHRLYLDHGTTTLDSLYGPSEERMIGLVRSHGYSEERGTLETFVDEGGAHQESSWAARVWRPLQFLLGKK
;
A
#
# COMPACT_ATOMS: atom_id res chain seq x y z
N MET A 1 -1.00 14.95 37.08
CA MET A 1 -0.10 13.78 36.93
C MET A 1 0.63 14.00 35.61
N MET A 2 1.93 14.23 35.69
CA MET A 2 2.78 14.45 34.50
C MET A 2 3.03 13.08 33.86
N GLY A 3 2.54 12.88 32.63
CA GLY A 3 2.83 11.69 31.84
C GLY A 3 4.29 11.73 31.40
N ALA A 4 5.04 10.68 31.74
CA ALA A 4 6.42 10.51 31.32
C ALA A 4 6.47 10.36 29.81
N CYS A 5 7.10 11.31 29.14
CA CYS A 5 7.55 11.20 27.75
C CYS A 5 8.66 10.16 27.75
N GLY A 6 8.35 8.93 27.33
CA GLY A 6 9.35 7.87 27.18
C GLY A 6 10.33 8.30 26.09
N ALA A 7 11.60 8.51 26.48
CA ALA A 7 12.68 8.72 25.54
C ALA A 7 12.76 7.50 24.60
N VAL A 8 12.62 7.73 23.31
CA VAL A 8 12.95 6.73 22.28
C VAL A 8 14.44 6.44 22.47
N SER A 9 14.76 5.23 22.91
CA SER A 9 16.14 4.80 23.07
C SER A 9 16.86 4.87 21.72
N ASP A 10 18.08 5.44 21.71
CA ASP A 10 19.05 5.40 20.61
C ASP A 10 19.60 3.99 20.39
N GLU A 11 18.74 2.98 20.32
CA GLU A 11 19.15 1.66 19.89
C GLU A 11 19.53 1.73 18.41
N LYS A 12 20.78 1.39 18.12
CA LYS A 12 21.27 1.31 16.74
C LYS A 12 20.37 0.35 15.97
N GLU A 13 19.79 0.84 14.88
CA GLU A 13 19.00 0.00 13.97
C GLU A 13 19.82 -1.21 13.49
N PRO A 14 19.27 -2.42 13.48
CA PRO A 14 19.96 -3.65 13.12
C PRO A 14 20.15 -3.74 11.61
N VAL A 15 21.22 -3.21 11.08
CA VAL A 15 21.53 -3.25 9.65
C VAL A 15 21.72 -4.72 9.20
N PRO A 16 21.00 -5.21 8.18
CA PRO A 16 21.21 -6.53 7.61
C PRO A 16 22.64 -6.71 7.10
N SER A 17 23.13 -7.96 7.07
CA SER A 17 24.48 -8.29 6.59
C SER A 17 24.70 -7.95 5.10
N ASN A 18 23.66 -7.92 4.31
CA ASN A 18 23.66 -7.55 2.89
C ASN A 18 22.45 -6.62 2.61
N PRO A 19 22.54 -5.34 2.99
CA PRO A 19 21.42 -4.42 2.78
C PRO A 19 21.23 -4.14 1.29
N PRO A 20 19.99 -3.96 0.82
CA PRO A 20 19.74 -3.53 -0.56
C PRO A 20 20.35 -2.14 -0.81
N ALA A 21 20.69 -1.83 -2.06
CA ALA A 21 21.17 -0.49 -2.41
C ALA A 21 20.18 0.58 -1.97
N LEU A 22 20.67 1.70 -1.47
CA LEU A 22 19.82 2.85 -1.14
C LEU A 22 19.30 3.46 -2.43
N GLN A 23 18.00 3.68 -2.49
CA GLN A 23 17.36 4.39 -3.60
C GLN A 23 17.78 5.87 -3.59
N THR A 24 17.98 6.43 -4.76
CA THR A 24 18.15 7.88 -4.97
C THR A 24 16.81 8.47 -5.40
N ALA A 25 16.60 9.76 -5.12
CA ALA A 25 15.43 10.49 -5.56
C ALA A 25 15.84 11.68 -6.41
N SER A 26 15.06 12.01 -7.44
CA SER A 26 15.27 13.17 -8.29
C SER A 26 14.90 14.49 -7.60
N THR A 27 14.02 14.42 -6.61
CA THR A 27 13.61 15.55 -5.75
C THR A 27 13.32 15.05 -4.33
N GLY A 28 13.56 15.89 -3.32
CA GLY A 28 13.45 15.49 -1.92
C GLY A 28 14.61 14.59 -1.46
N ASN A 29 14.43 13.89 -0.36
CA ASN A 29 15.46 13.03 0.22
C ASN A 29 14.90 11.68 0.63
N VAL A 30 15.66 10.59 0.40
CA VAL A 30 15.34 9.23 0.86
C VAL A 30 16.20 8.89 2.07
N HIS A 31 15.55 8.50 3.17
CA HIS A 31 16.18 8.05 4.41
C HIS A 31 15.85 6.59 4.66
N ARG A 32 16.86 5.75 4.86
CA ARG A 32 16.68 4.32 5.12
C ARG A 32 16.69 4.00 6.59
N HIS A 33 15.74 3.16 6.99
CA HIS A 33 15.62 2.58 8.32
C HIS A 33 15.55 1.05 8.23
N TYR A 34 15.98 0.40 9.32
CA TYR A 34 15.87 -1.05 9.52
C TYR A 34 15.09 -1.30 10.80
N ILE A 35 13.84 -1.69 10.64
CA ILE A 35 12.90 -1.82 11.77
C ILE A 35 12.68 -3.29 12.10
N ILE A 36 12.98 -3.68 13.34
CA ILE A 36 12.63 -5.01 13.84
C ILE A 36 11.11 -5.10 13.92
N SER A 37 10.55 -6.14 13.31
CA SER A 37 9.14 -6.46 13.41
C SER A 37 8.93 -7.58 14.43
N PRO A 38 8.42 -7.29 15.63
CA PRO A 38 8.07 -8.34 16.59
C PRO A 38 6.96 -9.26 16.06
N GLN A 39 6.09 -8.74 15.17
CA GLN A 39 4.97 -9.46 14.59
C GLN A 39 5.43 -10.53 13.59
N MET A 40 6.44 -10.22 12.78
CA MET A 40 6.95 -11.13 11.74
C MET A 40 8.23 -11.86 12.14
N GLY A 41 8.92 -11.40 13.20
CA GLY A 41 10.22 -11.94 13.62
C GLY A 41 11.38 -11.57 12.70
N ASP A 42 11.20 -10.58 11.82
CA ASP A 42 12.17 -10.15 10.80
C ASP A 42 12.59 -8.69 11.01
N THR A 43 13.68 -8.29 10.37
CA THR A 43 14.03 -6.88 10.19
C THR A 43 13.53 -6.41 8.82
N VAL A 44 12.69 -5.37 8.82
CA VAL A 44 12.10 -4.80 7.61
C VAL A 44 12.87 -3.55 7.20
N THR A 45 13.23 -3.48 5.92
CA THR A 45 13.84 -2.28 5.34
C THR A 45 12.74 -1.28 4.98
N ILE A 46 12.92 -0.03 5.40
CA ILE A 46 11.98 1.07 5.16
C ILE A 46 12.74 2.22 4.50
N ASP A 47 12.27 2.69 3.37
CA ASP A 47 12.75 3.92 2.73
C ASP A 47 11.72 5.04 2.93
N VAL A 48 12.10 6.10 3.61
CA VAL A 48 11.23 7.25 3.86
C VAL A 48 11.67 8.40 2.95
N TRP A 49 10.79 8.78 2.03
CA TRP A 49 10.99 9.99 1.24
C TRP A 49 10.36 11.18 1.92
N THR A 50 11.14 12.26 2.04
CA THR A 50 10.71 13.56 2.54
C THR A 50 10.84 14.62 1.44
N PRO A 51 9.87 15.56 1.34
CA PRO A 51 9.89 16.59 0.28
C PRO A 51 11.02 17.60 0.48
N GLU A 52 11.33 18.34 -0.58
CA GLU A 52 12.23 19.47 -0.48
C GLU A 52 11.77 20.48 0.59
N GLY A 53 12.73 21.02 1.33
CA GLY A 53 12.47 21.98 2.42
C GLY A 53 11.85 21.34 3.69
N TYR A 54 11.78 20.00 3.77
CA TYR A 54 11.27 19.30 4.93
C TYR A 54 11.97 19.77 6.22
N ASP A 55 13.30 19.77 6.28
CA ASP A 55 14.06 20.09 7.52
C ASP A 55 13.81 21.51 8.03
N GLY A 56 13.64 22.47 7.14
CA GLY A 56 13.33 23.87 7.48
C GLY A 56 11.86 24.14 7.82
N SER A 57 10.99 23.13 7.79
CA SER A 57 9.55 23.28 8.03
C SER A 57 9.15 22.74 9.41
N SER A 58 8.22 23.43 10.08
CA SER A 58 7.58 22.95 11.32
C SER A 58 6.21 22.30 11.11
N ARG A 59 5.71 22.28 9.86
CA ARG A 59 4.39 21.69 9.54
C ARG A 59 4.39 20.19 9.70
N ARG A 60 3.19 19.61 9.88
CA ARG A 60 2.94 18.17 9.80
C ARG A 60 2.50 17.79 8.40
N TYR A 61 2.81 16.58 7.98
CA TYR A 61 2.61 16.09 6.64
C TYR A 61 1.67 14.88 6.64
N PRO A 62 0.73 14.76 5.71
CA PRO A 62 0.06 13.50 5.46
C PRO A 62 1.09 12.44 5.05
N VAL A 63 0.76 11.18 5.32
CA VAL A 63 1.67 10.05 5.06
C VAL A 63 1.00 8.99 4.21
N ILE A 64 1.75 8.44 3.24
CA ILE A 64 1.36 7.25 2.50
C ILE A 64 2.33 6.12 2.84
N TYR A 65 1.81 5.02 3.37
CA TYR A 65 2.54 3.77 3.53
C TYR A 65 2.40 2.99 2.23
N MET A 66 3.51 2.72 1.55
CA MET A 66 3.53 2.03 0.26
C MET A 66 4.19 0.66 0.37
N HIS A 67 3.49 -0.35 -0.12
CA HIS A 67 4.05 -1.68 -0.29
C HIS A 67 5.07 -1.70 -1.42
N ASP A 68 5.95 -2.71 -1.40
CA ASP A 68 7.03 -2.87 -2.39
C ASP A 68 7.95 -1.63 -2.49
N GLY A 69 8.31 -1.10 -1.32
CA GLY A 69 9.06 0.13 -1.15
C GLY A 69 10.36 0.24 -1.95
N GLN A 70 10.97 -0.90 -2.33
CA GLN A 70 12.18 -0.96 -3.14
C GLN A 70 11.98 -0.49 -4.59
N ASN A 71 10.72 -0.35 -5.05
CA ASN A 71 10.42 0.00 -6.44
C ASN A 71 9.96 1.46 -6.63
N LEU A 72 10.04 2.31 -5.59
CA LEU A 72 9.33 3.58 -5.60
C LEU A 72 10.06 4.73 -6.31
N PHE A 73 11.40 4.81 -6.19
CA PHE A 73 12.12 6.02 -6.56
C PHE A 73 13.19 5.78 -7.64
N ASP A 74 13.99 4.73 -7.52
CA ASP A 74 15.21 4.54 -8.33
C ASP A 74 15.17 3.24 -9.15
N ALA A 75 14.94 3.37 -10.44
CA ALA A 75 14.92 2.24 -11.37
C ALA A 75 16.27 1.49 -11.46
N THR A 76 17.39 2.11 -11.10
CA THR A 76 18.71 1.47 -11.14
C THR A 76 18.88 0.43 -10.04
N THR A 77 18.11 0.51 -8.96
CA THR A 77 18.15 -0.42 -7.82
C THR A 77 17.12 -1.54 -7.89
N THR A 78 16.19 -1.48 -8.87
CA THR A 78 15.12 -2.47 -9.03
C THR A 78 15.53 -3.64 -9.92
N TRP A 79 14.89 -4.79 -9.74
CA TRP A 79 15.22 -6.03 -10.48
C TRP A 79 14.91 -5.95 -11.98
N ASN A 80 13.93 -5.14 -12.38
CA ASN A 80 13.46 -4.98 -13.77
C ASN A 80 13.82 -3.61 -14.37
N HIS A 81 14.64 -2.82 -13.68
CA HIS A 81 15.04 -1.47 -14.08
C HIS A 81 13.85 -0.52 -14.35
N GLN A 82 12.78 -0.68 -13.58
CA GLN A 82 11.62 0.22 -13.58
C GLN A 82 11.33 0.68 -12.17
N SER A 83 10.80 1.88 -12.01
CA SER A 83 10.33 2.41 -10.73
C SER A 83 8.97 3.09 -10.90
N TRP A 84 8.34 3.41 -9.78
CA TRP A 84 7.09 4.17 -9.76
C TRP A 84 7.30 5.67 -9.98
N GLU A 85 8.54 6.14 -10.00
CA GLU A 85 8.90 7.56 -10.14
C GLU A 85 8.15 8.48 -9.16
N MET A 86 7.89 8.00 -7.96
CA MET A 86 7.03 8.66 -6.98
C MET A 86 7.50 10.06 -6.63
N ASP A 87 8.80 10.26 -6.49
CA ASP A 87 9.44 11.54 -6.17
C ASP A 87 9.19 12.59 -7.27
N SER A 88 9.41 12.24 -8.53
CA SER A 88 9.23 13.15 -9.67
C SER A 88 7.76 13.49 -9.91
N VAL A 89 6.87 12.48 -9.80
CA VAL A 89 5.42 12.69 -9.95
C VAL A 89 4.88 13.57 -8.81
N ILE A 90 5.25 13.28 -7.56
CA ILE A 90 4.86 14.11 -6.40
C ILE A 90 5.42 15.53 -6.55
N GLY A 91 6.69 15.68 -6.93
CA GLY A 91 7.32 16.97 -7.16
C GLY A 91 6.54 17.83 -8.17
N THR A 92 6.12 17.23 -9.28
CA THR A 92 5.30 17.89 -10.30
C THR A 92 3.93 18.30 -9.74
N LEU A 93 3.24 17.40 -9.03
CA LEU A 93 1.93 17.71 -8.45
C LEU A 93 1.99 18.79 -7.36
N ILE A 94 3.09 18.86 -6.62
CA ILE A 94 3.34 19.92 -5.64
C ILE A 94 3.57 21.27 -6.34
N ALA A 95 4.40 21.29 -7.38
CA ALA A 95 4.69 22.50 -8.15
C ALA A 95 3.41 23.07 -8.81
N ASP A 96 2.54 22.18 -9.28
CA ASP A 96 1.22 22.53 -9.83
C ASP A 96 0.19 22.92 -8.76
N GLY A 97 0.51 22.77 -7.47
CA GLY A 97 -0.41 23.08 -6.37
C GLY A 97 -1.59 22.10 -6.22
N LYS A 98 -1.54 20.93 -6.87
CA LYS A 98 -2.64 19.96 -6.97
C LYS A 98 -2.85 19.12 -5.72
N ILE A 99 -1.80 18.89 -4.94
CA ILE A 99 -1.84 18.02 -3.76
C ILE A 99 -1.29 18.70 -2.50
N SER A 100 -1.70 18.20 -1.36
CA SER A 100 -1.00 18.43 -0.09
C SER A 100 0.31 17.64 -0.11
N VAL A 101 1.39 18.26 0.33
CA VAL A 101 2.74 17.68 0.28
C VAL A 101 2.85 16.52 1.28
N PRO A 102 3.11 15.28 0.83
CA PRO A 102 3.18 14.12 1.71
C PRO A 102 4.60 13.80 2.19
N VAL A 103 4.68 12.83 3.13
CA VAL A 103 5.82 11.95 3.35
C VAL A 103 5.43 10.56 2.81
N ILE A 104 6.37 9.86 2.15
CA ILE A 104 6.15 8.50 1.67
C ILE A 104 6.99 7.54 2.51
N VAL A 105 6.35 6.49 3.04
CA VAL A 105 6.99 5.44 3.80
C VAL A 105 6.94 4.16 2.98
N GLY A 106 8.00 3.87 2.26
CA GLY A 106 8.13 2.68 1.41
C GLY A 106 8.58 1.47 2.22
N ILE A 107 7.72 0.45 2.30
CA ILE A 107 7.97 -0.79 3.01
C ILE A 107 8.51 -1.81 2.02
N HIS A 108 9.79 -2.16 2.15
CA HIS A 108 10.41 -3.14 1.26
C HIS A 108 9.79 -4.52 1.46
N SER A 109 9.55 -5.21 0.37
CA SER A 109 9.22 -6.63 0.36
C SER A 109 10.46 -7.48 0.06
N VAL A 110 10.48 -8.68 0.60
CA VAL A 110 11.46 -9.71 0.27
C VAL A 110 10.80 -10.70 -0.68
N ALA A 111 11.35 -10.91 -1.87
CA ALA A 111 10.73 -11.73 -2.93
C ALA A 111 10.23 -13.10 -2.42
N LYS A 112 11.00 -13.75 -1.54
CA LYS A 112 10.66 -15.07 -0.97
C LYS A 112 9.39 -15.06 -0.13
N SER A 113 9.14 -13.98 0.64
CA SER A 113 8.00 -13.90 1.58
C SER A 113 6.89 -12.97 1.11
N ARG A 114 7.12 -12.15 0.06
CA ARG A 114 6.21 -11.11 -0.43
C ARG A 114 4.76 -11.59 -0.57
N LYS A 115 4.54 -12.75 -1.17
CA LYS A 115 3.19 -13.29 -1.35
C LYS A 115 2.51 -13.58 -0.02
N GLY A 116 3.23 -14.18 0.92
CA GLY A 116 2.71 -14.47 2.26
C GLY A 116 2.46 -13.21 3.10
N ASP A 117 3.35 -12.22 3.00
CA ASP A 117 3.25 -10.95 3.72
C ASP A 117 2.08 -10.09 3.21
N LEU A 118 1.80 -10.14 1.91
CA LEU A 118 0.74 -9.35 1.28
C LEU A 118 -0.58 -10.13 1.09
N MET A 119 -0.71 -11.33 1.69
CA MET A 119 -1.93 -12.16 1.60
C MET A 119 -2.94 -11.74 2.67
N PRO A 120 -4.19 -11.39 2.31
CA PRO A 120 -5.28 -11.11 3.25
C PRO A 120 -5.72 -12.38 4.00
N GLU A 121 -5.04 -12.75 5.09
CA GLU A 121 -5.25 -14.04 5.76
C GLU A 121 -6.67 -14.24 6.28
N ASN A 122 -7.29 -13.18 6.85
CA ASN A 122 -8.65 -13.30 7.41
C ASN A 122 -9.71 -13.55 6.32
N ALA A 123 -9.41 -13.23 5.06
CA ALA A 123 -10.29 -13.53 3.95
C ALA A 123 -10.29 -15.03 3.58
N LEU A 124 -9.21 -15.75 3.91
CA LEU A 124 -9.08 -17.17 3.58
C LEU A 124 -10.09 -18.06 4.32
N LYS A 125 -10.71 -17.58 5.41
CA LYS A 125 -11.81 -18.28 6.12
C LYS A 125 -13.06 -18.49 5.25
N TYR A 126 -13.21 -17.71 4.18
CA TYR A 126 -14.34 -17.82 3.25
C TYR A 126 -14.05 -18.76 2.07
N LEU A 127 -12.84 -19.30 1.97
CA LEU A 127 -12.53 -20.31 0.96
C LEU A 127 -13.35 -21.58 1.19
N PRO A 128 -13.83 -22.25 0.11
CA PRO A 128 -14.52 -23.53 0.26
C PRO A 128 -13.58 -24.62 0.78
N GLU A 129 -14.13 -25.60 1.52
CA GLU A 129 -13.34 -26.75 2.03
C GLU A 129 -12.64 -27.53 0.89
N LYS A 130 -13.35 -27.72 -0.24
CA LYS A 130 -12.78 -28.33 -1.45
C LYS A 130 -12.36 -27.21 -2.40
N ARG A 131 -11.07 -27.09 -2.61
CA ARG A 131 -10.46 -26.14 -3.52
C ARG A 131 -9.82 -26.86 -4.70
N SER A 132 -9.52 -26.12 -5.77
CA SER A 132 -8.68 -26.63 -6.84
C SER A 132 -7.23 -26.77 -6.38
N GLU A 133 -6.48 -27.67 -7.01
CA GLU A 133 -5.04 -27.82 -6.78
C GLU A 133 -4.31 -26.48 -6.98
N ALA A 134 -4.72 -25.69 -7.98
CA ALA A 134 -4.15 -24.36 -8.24
C ALA A 134 -4.35 -23.40 -7.07
N VAL A 135 -5.49 -23.40 -6.39
CA VAL A 135 -5.73 -22.58 -5.19
C VAL A 135 -4.87 -23.07 -4.03
N ASP A 136 -4.78 -24.37 -3.81
CA ASP A 136 -3.95 -24.95 -2.76
C ASP A 136 -2.46 -24.66 -3.02
N GLU A 137 -1.97 -24.80 -4.24
CA GLU A 137 -0.61 -24.45 -4.63
C GLU A 137 -0.34 -22.95 -4.49
N PHE A 138 -1.29 -22.09 -4.87
CA PHE A 138 -1.18 -20.65 -4.67
C PHE A 138 -1.03 -20.28 -3.19
N LEU A 139 -1.65 -21.01 -2.27
CA LEU A 139 -1.57 -20.75 -0.83
C LEU A 139 -0.37 -21.42 -0.15
N ASP A 140 0.02 -22.64 -0.59
CA ASP A 140 1.05 -23.47 0.08
C ASP A 140 2.49 -23.00 -0.10
N THR A 141 2.77 -22.17 -1.11
CA THR A 141 4.15 -21.83 -1.46
C THR A 141 4.83 -20.85 -0.49
N THR A 142 4.12 -20.32 0.50
CA THR A 142 4.66 -19.31 1.43
C THR A 142 4.02 -19.43 2.81
N SER A 143 4.81 -19.13 3.84
CA SER A 143 4.26 -18.87 5.17
C SER A 143 3.36 -17.64 5.10
N LEU A 144 2.07 -17.79 5.40
CA LEU A 144 1.12 -16.68 5.42
C LEU A 144 1.42 -15.80 6.63
N ARG A 145 1.59 -14.51 6.39
CA ARG A 145 1.93 -13.52 7.44
C ARG A 145 1.21 -12.18 7.25
N GLY A 146 0.16 -12.13 6.43
CA GLY A 146 -0.54 -10.87 6.11
C GLY A 146 -1.12 -10.17 7.32
N ASN A 147 -1.66 -10.93 8.30
CA ASN A 147 -2.10 -10.37 9.57
C ASN A 147 -0.94 -9.77 10.37
N ALA A 148 0.18 -10.48 10.44
CA ALA A 148 1.40 -10.02 11.12
C ALA A 148 1.99 -8.79 10.44
N TYR A 149 1.99 -8.77 9.10
CA TYR A 149 2.47 -7.64 8.30
C TYR A 149 1.59 -6.38 8.51
N ALA A 150 0.28 -6.50 8.42
CA ALA A 150 -0.63 -5.38 8.68
C ALA A 150 -0.50 -4.87 10.12
N ALA A 151 -0.41 -5.79 11.09
CA ALA A 151 -0.16 -5.44 12.50
C ALA A 151 1.20 -4.77 12.71
N PHE A 152 2.25 -5.18 11.98
CA PHE A 152 3.55 -4.50 12.00
C PHE A 152 3.44 -3.05 11.57
N ILE A 153 2.75 -2.77 10.46
CA ILE A 153 2.59 -1.40 9.96
C ILE A 153 1.94 -0.52 11.04
N VAL A 154 0.86 -1.00 11.66
CA VAL A 154 0.05 -0.20 12.57
C VAL A 154 0.68 -0.10 13.98
N ASN A 155 1.20 -1.20 14.50
CA ASN A 155 1.60 -1.28 15.91
C ASN A 155 3.10 -1.04 16.13
N THR A 156 3.92 -1.11 15.09
CA THR A 156 5.39 -0.93 15.20
C THR A 156 5.88 0.18 14.28
N LEU A 157 5.63 0.06 12.98
CA LEU A 157 6.18 0.99 11.99
C LEU A 157 5.59 2.40 12.15
N LYS A 158 4.25 2.53 12.16
CA LYS A 158 3.61 3.85 12.26
C LYS A 158 4.01 4.61 13.53
N PRO A 159 3.98 4.04 14.75
CA PRO A 159 4.46 4.74 15.94
C PRO A 159 5.93 5.18 15.84
N ARG A 160 6.78 4.35 15.21
CA ARG A 160 8.19 4.70 14.99
C ARG A 160 8.34 5.86 14.00
N MET A 161 7.58 5.85 12.91
CA MET A 161 7.57 6.93 11.91
C MET A 161 7.01 8.24 12.51
N ASP A 162 5.93 8.17 13.29
CA ASP A 162 5.35 9.32 13.98
C ASP A 162 6.33 9.97 14.97
N ALA A 163 7.22 9.17 15.58
CA ALA A 163 8.26 9.66 16.49
C ALA A 163 9.46 10.29 15.75
N LEU A 164 9.79 9.80 14.55
CA LEU A 164 10.95 10.25 13.78
C LEU A 164 10.63 11.40 12.83
N TYR A 165 9.39 11.47 12.33
CA TYR A 165 8.98 12.40 11.30
C TYR A 165 7.78 13.25 11.74
N ARG A 166 7.65 14.44 11.17
CA ARG A 166 6.52 15.35 11.42
C ARG A 166 5.28 14.91 10.62
N LEU A 167 4.71 13.78 10.99
CA LEU A 167 3.51 13.25 10.36
C LEU A 167 2.24 13.81 11.03
N SER A 168 1.18 13.98 10.23
CA SER A 168 -0.16 14.26 10.75
C SER A 168 -0.69 13.05 11.49
N PRO A 169 -1.17 13.19 12.73
CA PRO A 169 -1.64 12.05 13.52
C PRO A 169 -3.04 11.58 13.12
N GLU A 170 -3.75 12.37 12.32
CA GLU A 170 -5.14 12.13 11.96
C GLU A 170 -5.24 10.95 10.98
N ARG A 171 -6.24 10.08 11.20
CA ARG A 171 -6.61 8.99 10.30
C ARG A 171 -6.74 9.47 8.85
N ASP A 172 -7.46 10.58 8.64
CA ASP A 172 -7.75 11.15 7.32
C ASP A 172 -6.54 11.76 6.61
N SER A 173 -5.37 11.71 7.26
CA SER A 173 -4.05 12.08 6.73
C SER A 173 -3.09 10.89 6.65
N THR A 174 -3.57 9.68 6.94
CA THR A 174 -2.79 8.43 6.93
C THR A 174 -3.37 7.47 5.90
N PHE A 175 -2.57 7.13 4.89
CA PHE A 175 -3.02 6.35 3.74
C PHE A 175 -2.12 5.13 3.53
N VAL A 176 -2.66 4.12 2.86
CA VAL A 176 -1.92 2.92 2.44
C VAL A 176 -2.12 2.69 0.94
N MET A 177 -1.06 2.32 0.22
CA MET A 177 -1.13 2.18 -1.24
C MET A 177 -0.19 1.08 -1.75
N GLY A 178 -0.58 0.45 -2.85
CA GLY A 178 0.25 -0.51 -3.56
C GLY A 178 -0.41 -1.08 -4.80
N SER A 179 0.32 -1.95 -5.50
CA SER A 179 -0.18 -2.63 -6.70
C SER A 179 -0.25 -4.15 -6.53
N SER A 180 -1.08 -4.78 -7.34
CA SER A 180 -1.19 -6.25 -7.37
C SER A 180 -1.56 -6.81 -5.99
N MET A 181 -0.74 -7.70 -5.42
CA MET A 181 -0.86 -8.15 -4.03
C MET A 181 -0.78 -6.98 -3.04
N GLY A 182 -0.01 -5.91 -3.35
CA GLY A 182 0.03 -4.70 -2.55
C GLY A 182 -1.29 -3.93 -2.57
N GLY A 183 -2.04 -3.96 -3.67
CA GLY A 183 -3.41 -3.43 -3.74
C GLY A 183 -4.36 -4.22 -2.84
N LEU A 184 -4.29 -5.56 -2.86
CA LEU A 184 -5.04 -6.42 -1.92
C LEU A 184 -4.72 -6.09 -0.47
N MET A 185 -3.45 -5.97 -0.12
CA MET A 185 -3.02 -5.64 1.23
C MET A 185 -3.44 -4.22 1.64
N SER A 186 -3.50 -3.28 0.70
CA SER A 186 -3.92 -1.90 0.99
C SER A 186 -5.39 -1.83 1.44
N ILE A 187 -6.31 -2.43 0.69
CA ILE A 187 -7.73 -2.46 1.09
C ILE A 187 -7.92 -3.33 2.34
N TYR A 188 -7.15 -4.42 2.47
CA TYR A 188 -7.18 -5.28 3.65
C TYR A 188 -6.74 -4.54 4.91
N ALA A 189 -5.60 -3.85 4.87
CA ALA A 189 -5.08 -3.09 6.00
C ALA A 189 -6.04 -1.97 6.43
N MET A 190 -6.65 -1.24 5.46
CA MET A 190 -7.69 -0.26 5.77
C MET A 190 -8.91 -0.90 6.42
N SER A 191 -9.33 -2.10 5.98
CA SER A 191 -10.48 -2.81 6.52
C SER A 191 -10.25 -3.39 7.91
N GLU A 192 -9.03 -3.87 8.21
CA GLU A 192 -8.66 -4.40 9.54
C GLU A 192 -8.33 -3.28 10.54
N TYR A 193 -7.85 -2.13 10.05
CA TYR A 193 -7.44 -1.00 10.89
C TYR A 193 -8.09 0.33 10.43
N PRO A 194 -9.43 0.40 10.42
CA PRO A 194 -10.15 1.58 9.92
C PRO A 194 -9.89 2.85 10.74
N GLU A 195 -9.48 2.71 12.00
CA GLU A 195 -9.10 3.85 12.84
C GLU A 195 -7.72 4.43 12.50
N THR A 196 -6.91 3.69 11.73
CA THR A 196 -5.57 4.10 11.34
C THR A 196 -5.52 4.71 9.96
N PHE A 197 -6.17 4.06 8.98
CA PHE A 197 -6.11 4.45 7.58
C PHE A 197 -7.41 5.10 7.12
N GLY A 198 -7.34 6.36 6.69
CA GLY A 198 -8.50 7.07 6.12
C GLY A 198 -8.76 6.75 4.65
N ALA A 199 -7.78 6.19 3.94
CA ALA A 199 -7.97 5.78 2.55
C ALA A 199 -6.95 4.72 2.11
N ALA A 200 -7.32 3.97 1.06
CA ALA A 200 -6.46 3.03 0.37
C ALA A 200 -6.40 3.32 -1.13
N GLY A 201 -5.18 3.22 -1.70
CA GLY A 201 -4.92 3.26 -3.14
C GLY A 201 -4.54 1.86 -3.65
N CYS A 202 -5.39 1.27 -4.48
CA CYS A 202 -5.29 -0.12 -4.91
C CYS A 202 -5.15 -0.15 -6.44
N LEU A 203 -3.92 -0.32 -6.93
CA LEU A 203 -3.63 -0.33 -8.35
C LEU A 203 -3.49 -1.77 -8.86
N SER A 204 -4.07 -2.06 -10.04
CA SER A 204 -4.00 -3.40 -10.64
C SER A 204 -4.17 -4.53 -9.61
N THR A 205 -5.20 -4.45 -8.78
CA THR A 205 -5.37 -5.32 -7.61
C THR A 205 -5.56 -6.77 -8.00
N HIS A 206 -4.79 -7.67 -7.39
CA HIS A 206 -4.76 -9.10 -7.73
C HIS A 206 -5.95 -9.88 -7.13
N TRP A 207 -7.17 -9.54 -7.52
CA TRP A 207 -8.40 -10.19 -7.04
C TRP A 207 -8.51 -11.67 -7.44
N ILE A 208 -7.92 -12.05 -8.57
CA ILE A 208 -8.14 -13.36 -9.18
C ILE A 208 -7.44 -14.53 -8.46
N GLY A 209 -6.33 -14.26 -7.74
CA GLY A 209 -5.55 -15.28 -7.03
C GLY A 209 -4.84 -16.25 -7.96
N THR A 210 -5.60 -17.13 -8.65
CA THR A 210 -5.08 -18.15 -9.57
C THR A 210 -5.40 -17.82 -11.02
N LEU A 211 -4.66 -18.44 -11.95
CA LEU A 211 -4.82 -18.22 -13.41
C LEU A 211 -5.62 -19.32 -14.10
N ASP A 212 -6.19 -20.25 -13.33
CA ASP A 212 -6.98 -21.39 -13.86
C ASP A 212 -8.47 -21.06 -14.12
N GLY A 213 -8.86 -19.79 -13.93
CA GLY A 213 -10.25 -19.34 -14.06
C GLY A 213 -11.14 -19.73 -12.86
N ASN A 214 -10.56 -20.23 -11.78
CA ASN A 214 -11.28 -20.54 -10.55
C ASN A 214 -11.56 -19.28 -9.72
N ASN A 215 -12.80 -19.08 -9.33
CA ASN A 215 -13.22 -17.88 -8.60
C ASN A 215 -13.18 -18.03 -7.06
N ALA A 216 -12.75 -19.18 -6.53
CA ALA A 216 -12.80 -19.42 -5.09
C ALA A 216 -12.04 -18.35 -4.27
N PHE A 217 -10.86 -17.95 -4.75
CA PHE A 217 -10.09 -16.86 -4.10
C PHE A 217 -10.81 -15.52 -4.21
N SER A 218 -11.26 -15.14 -5.41
CA SER A 218 -12.02 -13.89 -5.61
C SER A 218 -13.26 -13.85 -4.75
N ASP A 219 -14.04 -14.93 -4.70
CA ASP A 219 -15.27 -15.04 -3.91
C ASP A 219 -14.98 -14.88 -2.41
N ALA A 220 -13.87 -15.46 -1.94
CA ALA A 220 -13.43 -15.27 -0.55
C ALA A 220 -13.07 -13.81 -0.25
N MET A 221 -12.36 -13.12 -1.17
CA MET A 221 -12.04 -11.70 -1.03
C MET A 221 -13.32 -10.86 -0.99
N TYR A 222 -14.29 -11.10 -1.88
CA TYR A 222 -15.55 -10.36 -1.89
C TYR A 222 -16.37 -10.58 -0.62
N ALA A 223 -16.46 -11.83 -0.14
CA ALA A 223 -17.17 -12.14 1.09
C ALA A 223 -16.54 -11.45 2.31
N TYR A 224 -15.20 -11.43 2.35
CA TYR A 224 -14.46 -10.71 3.38
C TYR A 224 -14.70 -9.19 3.31
N MET A 225 -14.61 -8.58 2.13
CA MET A 225 -14.81 -7.14 1.96
C MET A 225 -16.27 -6.75 2.23
N ASP A 226 -17.25 -7.61 1.90
CA ASP A 226 -18.64 -7.38 2.24
C ASP A 226 -18.87 -7.31 3.76
N GLU A 227 -18.14 -8.10 4.55
CA GLU A 227 -18.21 -8.05 6.01
C GLU A 227 -17.43 -6.87 6.63
N LYS A 228 -16.23 -6.59 6.11
CA LYS A 228 -15.20 -5.80 6.82
C LYS A 228 -14.97 -4.38 6.29
N LEU A 229 -15.33 -4.11 5.04
CA LEU A 229 -15.10 -2.79 4.47
C LEU A 229 -15.81 -1.71 5.29
N PRO A 230 -15.12 -0.63 5.72
CA PRO A 230 -15.74 0.44 6.50
C PRO A 230 -16.93 1.06 5.78
N ARG A 231 -18.02 1.33 6.52
CA ARG A 231 -19.27 1.89 5.99
C ARG A 231 -19.64 3.24 6.63
N ASP A 232 -18.64 3.94 7.19
CA ASP A 232 -18.84 5.20 7.91
C ASP A 232 -19.06 6.42 6.99
N GLY A 233 -18.88 6.24 5.68
CA GLY A 233 -19.01 7.29 4.68
C GLY A 233 -17.87 8.30 4.63
N HIS A 234 -16.77 8.04 5.34
CA HIS A 234 -15.59 8.89 5.42
C HIS A 234 -14.34 8.24 4.81
N HIS A 235 -14.24 6.91 4.89
CA HIS A 235 -13.15 6.19 4.23
C HIS A 235 -13.21 6.39 2.71
N ARG A 236 -12.03 6.43 2.08
CA ARG A 236 -11.91 6.64 0.63
C ARG A 236 -11.14 5.51 -0.01
N LEU A 237 -11.54 5.13 -1.21
CA LEU A 237 -10.95 4.01 -1.93
C LEU A 237 -10.70 4.39 -3.40
N TYR A 238 -9.46 4.20 -3.84
CA TYR A 238 -9.06 4.30 -5.24
C TYR A 238 -8.82 2.89 -5.78
N LEU A 239 -9.42 2.57 -6.94
CA LEU A 239 -9.29 1.28 -7.61
C LEU A 239 -8.96 1.50 -9.09
N ASP A 240 -7.95 0.81 -9.62
CA ASP A 240 -7.66 0.82 -11.04
C ASP A 240 -7.07 -0.49 -11.55
N HIS A 241 -7.10 -0.67 -12.86
CA HIS A 241 -6.33 -1.69 -13.56
C HIS A 241 -5.98 -1.26 -14.98
N GLY A 242 -4.96 -1.90 -15.57
CA GLY A 242 -4.67 -1.83 -17.00
C GLY A 242 -5.51 -2.81 -17.82
N THR A 243 -5.21 -2.94 -19.12
CA THR A 243 -5.93 -3.85 -20.02
C THR A 243 -5.03 -4.81 -20.78
N THR A 244 -3.73 -4.82 -20.48
CA THR A 244 -2.77 -5.71 -21.13
C THR A 244 -2.00 -6.54 -20.11
N THR A 245 -1.27 -7.55 -20.56
CA THR A 245 -0.53 -8.51 -19.72
C THR A 245 -1.46 -9.14 -18.68
N LEU A 246 -1.03 -9.27 -17.41
CA LEU A 246 -1.85 -9.85 -16.34
C LEU A 246 -3.12 -9.03 -16.08
N ASP A 247 -3.08 -7.70 -16.25
CA ASP A 247 -4.23 -6.80 -16.04
C ASP A 247 -5.38 -7.08 -16.99
N SER A 248 -5.12 -7.69 -18.16
CA SER A 248 -6.18 -8.11 -19.09
C SER A 248 -7.19 -9.10 -18.48
N LEU A 249 -6.84 -9.72 -17.37
CA LEU A 249 -7.70 -10.67 -16.65
C LEU A 249 -8.49 -10.01 -15.51
N TYR A 250 -8.20 -8.75 -15.17
CA TYR A 250 -8.72 -8.13 -13.94
C TYR A 250 -10.09 -7.48 -14.07
N GLY A 251 -10.47 -7.04 -15.28
CA GLY A 251 -11.70 -6.28 -15.50
C GLY A 251 -12.95 -6.84 -14.81
N PRO A 252 -13.33 -8.12 -15.06
CA PRO A 252 -14.53 -8.70 -14.44
C PRO A 252 -14.48 -8.73 -12.91
N SER A 253 -13.31 -9.02 -12.34
CA SER A 253 -13.13 -9.07 -10.88
C SER A 253 -13.15 -7.68 -10.26
N GLU A 254 -12.54 -6.72 -10.92
CA GLU A 254 -12.55 -5.32 -10.49
C GLU A 254 -13.96 -4.73 -10.54
N GLU A 255 -14.71 -4.94 -11.64
CA GLU A 255 -16.11 -4.48 -11.76
C GLU A 255 -16.98 -5.04 -10.63
N ARG A 256 -16.82 -6.31 -10.28
CA ARG A 256 -17.55 -6.93 -9.18
C ARG A 256 -17.20 -6.29 -7.84
N MET A 257 -15.92 -6.03 -7.58
CA MET A 257 -15.48 -5.32 -6.37
C MET A 257 -16.03 -3.89 -6.33
N ILE A 258 -15.98 -3.15 -7.42
CA ILE A 258 -16.56 -1.81 -7.53
C ILE A 258 -18.06 -1.84 -7.22
N GLY A 259 -18.79 -2.82 -7.74
CA GLY A 259 -20.21 -3.01 -7.43
C GLY A 259 -20.46 -3.22 -5.93
N LEU A 260 -19.66 -4.04 -5.28
CA LEU A 260 -19.71 -4.27 -3.84
C LEU A 260 -19.38 -2.99 -3.06
N VAL A 261 -18.32 -2.30 -3.38
CA VAL A 261 -17.89 -1.06 -2.74
C VAL A 261 -18.99 0.01 -2.84
N ARG A 262 -19.61 0.16 -4.01
CA ARG A 262 -20.75 1.08 -4.20
C ARG A 262 -21.97 0.68 -3.38
N SER A 263 -22.25 -0.61 -3.21
CA SER A 263 -23.34 -1.09 -2.35
C SER A 263 -23.12 -0.72 -0.88
N HIS A 264 -21.88 -0.45 -0.47
CA HIS A 264 -21.49 0.01 0.86
C HIS A 264 -21.50 1.54 1.01
N GLY A 265 -21.97 2.27 -0.03
CA GLY A 265 -22.16 3.72 0.01
C GLY A 265 -20.93 4.53 -0.41
N TYR A 266 -19.90 3.89 -0.94
CA TYR A 266 -18.82 4.61 -1.61
C TYR A 266 -19.29 5.14 -2.97
N SER A 267 -18.91 6.35 -3.32
CA SER A 267 -19.23 6.91 -4.65
C SER A 267 -18.31 8.04 -5.03
N GLU A 268 -18.23 8.27 -6.32
CA GLU A 268 -17.49 9.37 -6.94
C GLU A 268 -18.08 10.73 -6.55
N GLU A 269 -19.42 10.83 -6.47
CA GLU A 269 -20.11 12.07 -6.06
C GLU A 269 -19.75 12.52 -4.64
N ARG A 270 -19.55 11.56 -3.74
CA ARG A 270 -19.13 11.83 -2.37
C ARG A 270 -17.61 12.01 -2.23
N GLY A 271 -16.84 11.75 -3.30
CA GLY A 271 -15.39 11.73 -3.25
C GLY A 271 -14.82 10.60 -2.38
N THR A 272 -15.59 9.54 -2.15
CA THR A 272 -15.17 8.36 -1.37
C THR A 272 -14.70 7.20 -2.25
N LEU A 273 -14.96 7.26 -3.56
CA LEU A 273 -14.50 6.31 -4.55
C LEU A 273 -13.94 7.06 -5.75
N GLU A 274 -12.84 6.57 -6.30
CA GLU A 274 -12.40 6.86 -7.66
C GLU A 274 -11.99 5.55 -8.32
N THR A 275 -12.42 5.35 -9.57
CA THR A 275 -12.09 4.16 -10.37
C THR A 275 -11.50 4.57 -11.70
N PHE A 276 -10.54 3.79 -12.23
CA PHE A 276 -9.94 4.08 -13.52
C PHE A 276 -9.53 2.80 -14.27
N VAL A 277 -9.78 2.76 -15.58
CA VAL A 277 -9.26 1.73 -16.47
C VAL A 277 -8.20 2.37 -17.36
N ASP A 278 -6.98 1.87 -17.31
CA ASP A 278 -5.84 2.33 -18.10
C ASP A 278 -5.73 1.50 -19.38
N GLU A 279 -6.38 1.98 -20.44
CA GLU A 279 -6.39 1.31 -21.74
C GLU A 279 -4.97 1.18 -22.30
N GLY A 280 -4.54 -0.05 -22.55
CA GLY A 280 -3.17 -0.38 -22.97
C GLY A 280 -2.17 -0.50 -21.82
N GLY A 281 -2.56 -0.15 -20.59
CA GLY A 281 -1.72 -0.29 -19.40
C GLY A 281 -1.38 -1.75 -19.11
N ALA A 282 -0.13 -2.02 -18.74
CA ALA A 282 0.40 -3.34 -18.41
C ALA A 282 0.61 -3.50 -16.90
N HIS A 283 0.69 -4.74 -16.42
CA HIS A 283 0.98 -5.08 -15.04
C HIS A 283 2.46 -4.90 -14.73
N GLN A 284 2.91 -3.65 -14.61
CA GLN A 284 4.33 -3.32 -14.36
C GLN A 284 4.50 -1.87 -13.86
N GLU A 285 5.67 -1.62 -13.24
CA GLU A 285 5.99 -0.35 -12.59
C GLU A 285 5.89 0.86 -13.51
N SER A 286 6.33 0.76 -14.77
CA SER A 286 6.25 1.89 -15.73
C SER A 286 4.80 2.28 -16.08
N SER A 287 3.89 1.31 -16.14
CA SER A 287 2.46 1.61 -16.32
C SER A 287 1.84 2.22 -15.06
N TRP A 288 2.25 1.76 -13.88
CA TRP A 288 1.80 2.39 -12.62
C TRP A 288 2.37 3.80 -12.47
N ALA A 289 3.64 4.02 -12.79
CA ALA A 289 4.26 5.35 -12.80
C ALA A 289 3.49 6.35 -13.69
N ALA A 290 3.09 5.91 -14.88
CA ALA A 290 2.36 6.76 -15.83
C ALA A 290 1.01 7.26 -15.30
N ARG A 291 0.39 6.55 -14.34
CA ARG A 291 -0.96 6.89 -13.83
C ARG A 291 -1.02 7.15 -12.32
N VAL A 292 0.09 6.99 -11.58
CA VAL A 292 0.12 7.17 -10.11
C VAL A 292 -0.29 8.58 -9.66
N TRP A 293 -0.21 9.57 -10.54
CA TRP A 293 -0.71 10.91 -10.26
C TRP A 293 -2.20 10.94 -9.90
N ARG A 294 -3.01 9.97 -10.41
CA ARG A 294 -4.45 9.86 -10.10
C ARG A 294 -4.70 9.50 -8.64
N PRO A 295 -4.23 8.33 -8.12
CA PRO A 295 -4.40 8.03 -6.70
C PRO A 295 -3.75 9.07 -5.79
N LEU A 296 -2.62 9.69 -6.20
CA LEU A 296 -2.02 10.77 -5.42
C LEU A 296 -2.95 11.99 -5.32
N GLN A 297 -3.60 12.39 -6.40
CA GLN A 297 -4.59 13.48 -6.35
C GLN A 297 -5.85 13.09 -5.56
N PHE A 298 -6.31 11.86 -5.68
CA PHE A 298 -7.44 11.37 -4.91
C PHE A 298 -7.15 11.34 -3.40
N LEU A 299 -5.98 10.86 -2.99
CA LEU A 299 -5.58 10.75 -1.59
C LEU A 299 -5.21 12.10 -0.97
N LEU A 300 -4.51 12.95 -1.70
CA LEU A 300 -3.82 14.14 -1.20
C LEU A 300 -4.38 15.46 -1.75
N GLY A 301 -5.35 15.41 -2.66
CA GLY A 301 -5.90 16.60 -3.32
C GLY A 301 -6.38 17.65 -2.33
N LYS A 302 -6.10 18.91 -2.63
CA LYS A 302 -6.61 20.04 -1.84
C LYS A 302 -8.10 20.18 -2.11
N LYS A 303 -8.89 20.10 -1.05
CA LYS A 303 -10.35 20.40 -1.09
C LYS A 303 -10.59 21.88 -1.27
#